data_a7b23cbe6e4254ad2fce723e96b076a7
#
_entry.id   a7b23cbe6e4254ad2fce723e96b076a7
#
_cell.length_a   1.000
_cell.length_b   1.000
_cell.length_c   1.000
_cell.angle_alpha   90.00
_cell.angle_beta   90.00
_cell.angle_gamma   90.00
#
_symmetry.space_group_name_H-M   'P 1'
#
loop_
_entity.id
_entity.type
_entity.pdbx_description
1 polymer ?
#
loop_
_entity_poly.entity_id
_entity_poly.type
_entity_poly.pdbx_seq_one_letter_code
_entity_poly.pdbx_strand_id
1 'polypeptide(L)'
;MTRWRVRWVGLTVLVAVAVMVSGCQSSKEQPVDESLTVEDVKARTQAMELRIADGVPTELVDRVEQNEFGVLAVCDTTERLYAWTGVTRVHLVGEFDAAAGDALTKRIAGDLGAIAEDGYVVGTSAATSRLAVEILNHNGESYRASTTPTGVRASGQAEFFVMSRSECFRLPADVDPGMHF
;
A
#
# COMPACT_ATOMS: atom_id res chain seq x y z
N MET A 1 32.85 -52.85 -47.38
CA MET A 1 33.01 -52.85 -45.88
C MET A 1 33.87 -51.65 -45.50
N THR A 2 33.22 -50.53 -45.16
CA THR A 2 33.92 -49.26 -44.87
C THR A 2 33.62 -48.86 -43.45
N ARG A 3 34.61 -48.95 -42.58
CA ARG A 3 34.49 -48.60 -41.14
C ARG A 3 34.61 -47.09 -40.96
N TRP A 4 33.55 -46.42 -40.53
CA TRP A 4 33.59 -45.04 -40.11
C TRP A 4 34.01 -44.96 -38.63
N ARG A 5 35.12 -44.26 -38.40
CA ARG A 5 35.61 -43.91 -37.06
C ARG A 5 35.01 -42.55 -36.67
N VAL A 6 34.13 -42.55 -35.70
CA VAL A 6 33.62 -41.32 -35.10
C VAL A 6 34.65 -40.84 -34.07
N ARG A 7 35.25 -39.66 -34.34
CA ARG A 7 36.12 -38.96 -33.38
C ARG A 7 35.24 -38.15 -32.45
N TRP A 8 35.22 -38.50 -31.15
CA TRP A 8 34.65 -37.69 -30.10
C TRP A 8 35.60 -36.54 -29.81
N VAL A 9 35.16 -35.29 -30.08
CA VAL A 9 35.81 -34.05 -29.65
C VAL A 9 35.15 -33.70 -28.32
N GLY A 10 35.91 -33.81 -27.24
CA GLY A 10 35.45 -33.42 -25.90
C GLY A 10 35.36 -31.89 -25.81
N LEU A 11 34.13 -31.40 -25.68
CA LEU A 11 33.87 -30.00 -25.42
C LEU A 11 33.85 -29.82 -23.89
N THR A 12 34.93 -29.31 -23.33
CA THR A 12 35.06 -28.94 -21.93
C THR A 12 34.32 -27.60 -21.73
N VAL A 13 33.11 -27.64 -21.22
CA VAL A 13 32.37 -26.45 -20.81
C VAL A 13 32.89 -26.00 -19.45
N LEU A 14 33.64 -24.92 -19.44
CA LEU A 14 34.05 -24.19 -18.24
C LEU A 14 32.85 -23.40 -17.73
N VAL A 15 32.18 -23.93 -16.70
CA VAL A 15 31.12 -23.20 -15.98
C VAL A 15 31.80 -22.20 -15.07
N ALA A 16 31.84 -20.94 -15.48
CA ALA A 16 32.21 -19.83 -14.63
C ALA A 16 31.04 -19.56 -13.68
N VAL A 17 31.16 -19.98 -12.42
CA VAL A 17 30.25 -19.62 -11.36
C VAL A 17 30.50 -18.16 -10.99
N ALA A 18 29.71 -17.26 -11.57
CA ALA A 18 29.63 -15.87 -11.10
C ALA A 18 28.93 -15.86 -9.75
N VAL A 19 29.72 -15.75 -8.67
CA VAL A 19 29.22 -15.46 -7.32
C VAL A 19 28.65 -14.04 -7.37
N MET A 20 27.34 -13.92 -7.57
CA MET A 20 26.63 -12.66 -7.34
C MET A 20 26.67 -12.38 -5.84
N VAL A 21 27.61 -11.55 -5.43
CA VAL A 21 27.59 -10.89 -4.14
C VAL A 21 26.33 -10.03 -4.15
N SER A 22 25.25 -10.54 -3.57
CA SER A 22 24.06 -9.76 -3.26
C SER A 22 24.49 -8.71 -2.25
N GLY A 23 24.94 -7.56 -2.75
CA GLY A 23 25.15 -6.39 -1.92
C GLY A 23 23.84 -6.10 -1.22
N CYS A 24 23.84 -6.10 0.13
CA CYS A 24 22.80 -5.47 0.89
C CYS A 24 22.67 -4.05 0.33
N GLN A 25 21.60 -3.82 -0.43
CA GLN A 25 21.20 -2.46 -0.75
C GLN A 25 20.86 -1.83 0.59
N SER A 26 21.79 -1.05 1.12
CA SER A 26 21.49 -0.08 2.18
C SER A 26 20.26 0.67 1.69
N SER A 27 19.15 0.51 2.38
CA SER A 27 17.98 1.37 2.20
C SER A 27 18.53 2.79 2.25
N LYS A 28 18.49 3.51 1.14
CA LYS A 28 18.88 4.92 1.15
C LYS A 28 17.98 5.54 2.19
N GLU A 29 18.57 6.02 3.28
CA GLU A 29 17.87 6.80 4.28
C GLU A 29 17.16 7.92 3.53
N GLN A 30 15.84 7.85 3.50
CA GLN A 30 15.06 8.93 2.94
C GLN A 30 15.24 10.14 3.86
N PRO A 31 15.56 11.31 3.32
CA PRO A 31 15.68 12.49 4.15
C PRO A 31 14.35 12.72 4.86
N VAL A 32 14.38 12.74 6.18
CA VAL A 32 13.21 13.07 7.01
C VAL A 32 13.00 14.56 6.91
N ASP A 33 11.79 14.97 6.54
CA ASP A 33 11.40 16.38 6.59
C ASP A 33 11.12 16.76 8.05
N GLU A 34 12.04 17.48 8.66
CA GLU A 34 11.95 17.91 10.06
C GLU A 34 10.93 19.03 10.31
N SER A 35 10.34 19.59 9.25
CA SER A 35 9.29 20.60 9.37
C SER A 35 7.89 20.02 9.55
N LEU A 36 7.72 18.71 9.30
CA LEU A 36 6.42 18.05 9.38
C LEU A 36 5.96 17.86 10.82
N THR A 37 4.72 18.27 11.09
CA THR A 37 4.02 17.98 12.34
C THR A 37 3.08 16.78 12.19
N VAL A 38 2.59 16.26 13.32
CA VAL A 38 1.54 15.21 13.33
C VAL A 38 0.30 15.69 12.58
N GLU A 39 -0.11 16.94 12.84
CA GLU A 39 -1.28 17.57 12.24
C GLU A 39 -1.15 17.68 10.73
N ASP A 40 0.02 18.07 10.22
CA ASP A 40 0.28 18.22 8.78
C ASP A 40 0.20 16.86 8.06
N VAL A 41 0.88 15.84 8.59
CA VAL A 41 0.87 14.51 7.99
C VAL A 41 -0.51 13.86 8.07
N LYS A 42 -1.22 14.03 9.20
CA LYS A 42 -2.59 13.56 9.39
C LYS A 42 -3.52 14.19 8.36
N ALA A 43 -3.54 15.52 8.27
CA ALA A 43 -4.44 16.25 7.37
C ALA A 43 -4.21 15.84 5.90
N ARG A 44 -2.96 15.74 5.48
CA ARG A 44 -2.61 15.33 4.12
C ARG A 44 -3.02 13.87 3.85
N THR A 45 -2.74 12.97 4.77
CA THR A 45 -3.05 11.56 4.63
C THR A 45 -4.56 11.33 4.61
N GLN A 46 -5.32 12.02 5.47
CA GLN A 46 -6.78 11.97 5.49
C GLN A 46 -7.40 12.54 4.20
N ALA A 47 -6.84 13.62 3.65
CA ALA A 47 -7.30 14.16 2.38
C ALA A 47 -7.12 13.15 1.23
N MET A 48 -6.01 12.41 1.21
CA MET A 48 -5.78 11.37 0.22
C MET A 48 -6.69 10.16 0.42
N GLU A 49 -6.98 9.75 1.66
CA GLU A 49 -7.96 8.71 1.95
C GLU A 49 -9.33 9.04 1.34
N LEU A 50 -9.79 10.28 1.52
CA LEU A 50 -11.06 10.75 0.94
C LEU A 50 -11.00 10.77 -0.59
N ARG A 51 -9.89 11.23 -1.17
CA ARG A 51 -9.71 11.23 -2.63
C ARG A 51 -9.78 9.80 -3.22
N ILE A 52 -9.25 8.81 -2.51
CA ILE A 52 -9.35 7.40 -2.92
C ILE A 52 -10.78 6.90 -2.73
N ALA A 53 -11.44 7.27 -1.63
CA ALA A 53 -12.83 6.91 -1.33
C ALA A 53 -13.80 7.50 -2.37
N ASP A 54 -13.55 8.69 -2.88
CA ASP A 54 -14.32 9.34 -3.94
C ASP A 54 -14.32 8.56 -5.28
N GLY A 55 -13.40 7.61 -5.45
CA GLY A 55 -13.42 6.66 -6.56
C GLY A 55 -14.58 5.65 -6.50
N VAL A 56 -15.27 5.53 -5.38
CA VAL A 56 -16.48 4.70 -5.25
C VAL A 56 -17.64 5.43 -5.97
N PRO A 57 -18.35 4.76 -6.91
CA PRO A 57 -19.51 5.35 -7.56
C PRO A 57 -20.54 5.86 -6.54
N THR A 58 -20.99 7.09 -6.71
CA THR A 58 -21.86 7.77 -5.73
C THR A 58 -23.15 7.01 -5.43
N GLU A 59 -23.70 6.33 -6.45
CA GLU A 59 -24.91 5.50 -6.31
C GLU A 59 -24.71 4.26 -5.43
N LEU A 60 -23.48 3.89 -5.17
CA LEU A 60 -23.13 2.78 -4.28
C LEU A 60 -22.78 3.24 -2.85
N VAL A 61 -22.70 4.55 -2.60
CA VAL A 61 -22.31 5.10 -1.29
C VAL A 61 -23.56 5.32 -0.42
N ASP A 62 -23.59 4.65 0.75
CA ASP A 62 -24.54 4.96 1.81
C ASP A 62 -24.02 6.13 2.66
N ARG A 63 -22.81 5.98 3.18
CA ARG A 63 -22.11 7.00 3.95
C ARG A 63 -20.60 6.78 3.94
N VAL A 64 -19.87 7.85 4.23
CA VAL A 64 -18.41 7.82 4.41
C VAL A 64 -18.09 8.11 5.87
N GLU A 65 -17.26 7.28 6.48
CA GLU A 65 -16.75 7.45 7.83
C GLU A 65 -15.24 7.53 7.81
N GLN A 66 -14.67 8.68 8.12
CA GLN A 66 -13.24 8.86 8.30
C GLN A 66 -12.91 8.88 9.79
N ASN A 67 -11.92 8.10 10.22
CA ASN A 67 -11.48 8.14 11.60
C ASN A 67 -10.88 9.51 11.93
N GLU A 68 -11.42 10.13 12.97
CA GLU A 68 -10.87 11.38 13.49
C GLU A 68 -9.50 11.18 14.13
N PHE A 69 -9.30 10.04 14.77
CA PHE A 69 -8.06 9.69 15.44
C PHE A 69 -7.38 8.52 14.74
N GLY A 70 -6.06 8.64 14.60
CA GLY A 70 -5.18 7.58 14.14
C GLY A 70 -4.18 7.16 15.21
N VAL A 71 -3.25 6.29 14.86
CA VAL A 71 -2.17 5.85 15.73
C VAL A 71 -0.83 6.06 15.04
N LEU A 72 0.22 6.27 15.84
CA LEU A 72 1.57 6.38 15.32
C LEU A 72 2.21 4.99 15.19
N ALA A 73 2.57 4.63 13.98
CA ALA A 73 3.37 3.44 13.69
C ALA A 73 4.86 3.79 13.74
N VAL A 74 5.64 2.96 14.41
CA VAL A 74 7.09 3.18 14.54
C VAL A 74 7.78 2.98 13.19
N CYS A 75 8.61 3.94 12.78
CA CYS A 75 9.56 3.82 11.69
C CYS A 75 10.96 3.52 12.23
N ASP A 76 11.43 4.33 13.19
CA ASP A 76 12.72 4.16 13.88
C ASP A 76 12.59 4.69 15.31
N THR A 77 12.86 3.83 16.29
CA THR A 77 12.77 4.20 17.70
C THR A 77 13.94 5.07 18.16
N THR A 78 15.12 4.89 17.57
CA THR A 78 16.35 5.60 17.95
C THR A 78 16.25 7.07 17.53
N GLU A 79 15.75 7.29 16.31
CA GLU A 79 15.57 8.61 15.72
C GLU A 79 14.21 9.24 16.06
N ARG A 80 13.36 8.55 16.84
CA ARG A 80 11.97 8.94 17.13
C ARG A 80 11.15 9.22 15.86
N LEU A 81 11.33 8.38 14.84
CA LEU A 81 10.59 8.49 13.59
C LEU A 81 9.31 7.64 13.64
N TYR A 82 8.20 8.26 13.31
CA TYR A 82 6.88 7.68 13.30
C TYR A 82 6.15 8.02 12.01
N ALA A 83 5.18 7.18 11.66
CA ALA A 83 4.21 7.45 10.61
C ALA A 83 2.82 7.47 11.22
N TRP A 84 1.99 8.43 10.86
CA TRP A 84 0.59 8.41 11.22
C TRP A 84 -0.17 7.37 10.38
N THR A 85 -1.09 6.65 10.99
CA THR A 85 -1.92 5.66 10.30
C THR A 85 -3.40 5.92 10.57
N GLY A 86 -4.21 5.82 9.53
CA GLY A 86 -5.64 6.07 9.61
C GLY A 86 -6.45 5.09 8.76
N VAL A 87 -7.76 5.30 8.78
CA VAL A 87 -8.68 4.54 7.96
C VAL A 87 -9.92 5.35 7.63
N THR A 88 -10.31 5.32 6.37
CA THR A 88 -11.62 5.78 5.88
C THR A 88 -12.44 4.58 5.43
N ARG A 89 -13.73 4.55 5.77
CA ARG A 89 -14.71 3.53 5.36
C ARG A 89 -15.81 4.16 4.56
N VAL A 90 -16.10 3.55 3.42
CA VAL A 90 -17.29 3.84 2.62
C VAL A 90 -18.25 2.68 2.81
N HIS A 91 -19.38 2.92 3.47
CA HIS A 91 -20.44 1.94 3.59
C HIS A 91 -21.19 1.87 2.27
N LEU A 92 -21.40 0.65 1.77
CA LEU A 92 -21.96 0.44 0.45
C LEU A 92 -23.44 0.09 0.52
N VAL A 93 -24.22 0.61 -0.43
CA VAL A 93 -25.62 0.23 -0.66
C VAL A 93 -25.69 -1.11 -1.38
N GLY A 94 -26.53 -2.02 -0.89
CA GLY A 94 -26.76 -3.32 -1.51
C GLY A 94 -25.88 -4.44 -0.97
N GLU A 95 -25.98 -5.59 -1.63
CA GLU A 95 -25.23 -6.79 -1.26
C GLU A 95 -24.04 -6.96 -2.19
N PHE A 96 -22.89 -7.25 -1.62
CA PHE A 96 -21.65 -7.53 -2.33
C PHE A 96 -21.11 -8.89 -1.87
N ASP A 97 -20.97 -9.80 -2.81
CA ASP A 97 -20.15 -10.99 -2.62
C ASP A 97 -18.66 -10.66 -2.89
N ALA A 98 -17.79 -11.64 -2.74
CA ALA A 98 -16.36 -11.44 -2.94
C ALA A 98 -16.04 -11.01 -4.39
N ALA A 99 -16.73 -11.55 -5.39
CA ALA A 99 -16.48 -11.24 -6.79
C ALA A 99 -16.91 -9.82 -7.15
N ALA A 100 -18.09 -9.39 -6.67
CA ALA A 100 -18.57 -8.02 -6.82
C ALA A 100 -17.66 -7.01 -6.13
N GLY A 101 -17.15 -7.34 -4.93
CA GLY A 101 -16.20 -6.53 -4.21
C GLY A 101 -14.86 -6.39 -4.94
N ASP A 102 -14.32 -7.47 -5.49
CA ASP A 102 -13.10 -7.45 -6.29
C ASP A 102 -13.28 -6.66 -7.59
N ALA A 103 -14.45 -6.77 -8.24
CA ALA A 103 -14.78 -6.00 -9.44
C ALA A 103 -14.81 -4.49 -9.15
N LEU A 104 -15.44 -4.08 -8.05
CA LEU A 104 -15.44 -2.68 -7.59
C LEU A 104 -14.02 -2.19 -7.31
N THR A 105 -13.24 -2.95 -6.55
CA THR A 105 -11.85 -2.61 -6.23
C THR A 105 -11.00 -2.45 -7.50
N LYS A 106 -11.17 -3.32 -8.48
CA LYS A 106 -10.46 -3.25 -9.76
C LYS A 106 -10.87 -2.02 -10.58
N ARG A 107 -12.15 -1.67 -10.59
CA ARG A 107 -12.65 -0.46 -11.26
C ARG A 107 -12.00 0.78 -10.66
N ILE A 108 -12.03 0.90 -9.32
CA ILE A 108 -11.43 2.02 -8.60
C ILE A 108 -9.93 2.12 -8.92
N ALA A 109 -9.20 0.99 -8.94
CA ALA A 109 -7.78 0.99 -9.31
C ALA A 109 -7.53 1.58 -10.71
N GLY A 110 -8.43 1.31 -11.66
CA GLY A 110 -8.38 1.88 -13.02
C GLY A 110 -8.63 3.39 -13.04
N ASP A 111 -9.53 3.86 -12.20
CA ASP A 111 -9.94 5.27 -12.16
C ASP A 111 -8.92 6.15 -11.38
N LEU A 112 -8.07 5.55 -10.56
CA LEU A 112 -7.03 6.24 -9.80
C LEU A 112 -5.78 6.62 -10.63
N GLY A 113 -5.80 6.45 -11.95
CA GLY A 113 -4.68 6.81 -12.83
C GLY A 113 -4.21 8.27 -12.69
N ALA A 114 -5.12 9.20 -12.38
CA ALA A 114 -4.78 10.60 -12.13
C ALA A 114 -3.89 10.82 -10.86
N ILE A 115 -3.93 9.89 -9.90
CA ILE A 115 -3.07 9.95 -8.70
C ILE A 115 -1.60 9.66 -9.08
N ALA A 116 -1.36 8.90 -10.15
CA ALA A 116 0.00 8.64 -10.63
C ALA A 116 0.71 9.92 -11.12
N GLU A 117 -0.04 10.93 -11.58
CA GLU A 117 0.52 12.23 -11.98
C GLU A 117 1.07 13.01 -10.78
N ASP A 118 0.60 12.72 -9.56
CA ASP A 118 1.08 13.31 -8.31
C ASP A 118 2.28 12.52 -7.71
N GLY A 119 2.88 11.61 -8.48
CA GLY A 119 4.07 10.86 -8.08
C GLY A 119 3.77 9.58 -7.29
N TYR A 120 2.53 9.09 -7.32
CA TYR A 120 2.17 7.80 -6.73
C TYR A 120 2.22 6.67 -7.75
N VAL A 121 2.62 5.50 -7.29
CA VAL A 121 2.52 4.25 -8.05
C VAL A 121 1.25 3.52 -7.60
N VAL A 122 0.35 3.30 -8.53
CA VAL A 122 -0.89 2.54 -8.29
C VAL A 122 -0.74 1.13 -8.81
N GLY A 123 -0.94 0.16 -7.95
CA GLY A 123 -0.89 -1.26 -8.29
C GLY A 123 -2.04 -2.04 -7.66
N THR A 124 -2.13 -3.31 -7.97
CA THR A 124 -3.07 -4.23 -7.32
C THR A 124 -2.33 -5.41 -6.73
N SER A 125 -2.77 -5.84 -5.55
CA SER A 125 -2.25 -7.04 -4.89
C SER A 125 -3.40 -7.98 -4.51
N ALA A 126 -3.12 -9.27 -4.52
CA ALA A 126 -4.05 -10.31 -4.08
C ALA A 126 -3.55 -10.91 -2.76
N ALA A 127 -3.39 -10.08 -1.73
CA ALA A 127 -3.05 -10.57 -0.41
C ALA A 127 -4.31 -11.09 0.29
N THR A 128 -4.24 -12.30 0.85
CA THR A 128 -5.32 -12.91 1.66
C THR A 128 -6.64 -13.17 0.92
N SER A 129 -6.62 -13.69 -0.31
CA SER A 129 -7.79 -14.04 -1.14
C SER A 129 -8.71 -12.89 -1.57
N ARG A 130 -8.31 -11.64 -1.40
CA ARG A 130 -9.05 -10.45 -1.86
C ARG A 130 -8.15 -9.52 -2.65
N LEU A 131 -8.76 -8.87 -3.65
CA LEU A 131 -8.09 -7.83 -4.40
C LEU A 131 -7.97 -6.56 -3.54
N ALA A 132 -6.79 -5.96 -3.53
CA ALA A 132 -6.54 -4.65 -2.94
C ALA A 132 -5.83 -3.75 -3.94
N VAL A 133 -6.11 -2.47 -3.87
CA VAL A 133 -5.33 -1.40 -4.51
C VAL A 133 -4.22 -1.01 -3.55
N GLU A 134 -3.00 -0.97 -4.05
CA GLU A 134 -1.84 -0.46 -3.32
C GLU A 134 -1.39 0.83 -4.00
N ILE A 135 -1.26 1.89 -3.23
CA ILE A 135 -0.85 3.22 -3.70
C ILE A 135 0.35 3.63 -2.86
N LEU A 136 1.46 3.88 -3.51
CA LEU A 136 2.74 4.14 -2.86
C LEU A 136 3.36 5.39 -3.48
N ASN A 137 3.95 6.25 -2.67
CA ASN A 137 4.82 7.29 -3.17
C ASN A 137 6.29 7.04 -2.80
N HIS A 138 7.17 7.87 -3.35
CA HIS A 138 8.61 7.76 -3.13
C HIS A 138 9.05 8.19 -1.71
N ASN A 139 8.18 8.87 -0.95
CA ASN A 139 8.45 9.30 0.44
C ASN A 139 8.04 8.23 1.47
N GLY A 140 7.56 7.05 1.03
CA GLY A 140 7.14 5.97 1.92
C GLY A 140 5.70 6.09 2.41
N GLU A 141 4.95 7.09 1.96
CA GLU A 141 3.51 7.18 2.16
C GLU A 141 2.81 6.07 1.38
N SER A 142 1.85 5.42 2.02
CA SER A 142 1.19 4.27 1.41
C SER A 142 -0.29 4.19 1.77
N TYR A 143 -1.08 3.73 0.80
CA TYR A 143 -2.50 3.47 0.98
C TYR A 143 -2.83 2.08 0.47
N ARG A 144 -3.71 1.41 1.19
CA ARG A 144 -4.25 0.13 0.79
C ARG A 144 -5.77 0.19 0.86
N ALA A 145 -6.41 -0.07 -0.28
CA ALA A 145 -7.85 -0.05 -0.35
C ALA A 145 -8.42 -1.36 -0.87
N SER A 146 -9.54 -1.82 -0.30
CA SER A 146 -10.25 -3.02 -0.76
C SER A 146 -11.69 -3.05 -0.29
N THR A 147 -12.50 -3.90 -0.91
CA THR A 147 -13.90 -4.10 -0.52
C THR A 147 -14.04 -5.28 0.44
N THR A 148 -14.77 -5.09 1.53
CA THR A 148 -15.23 -6.16 2.43
C THR A 148 -16.65 -6.54 2.03
N PRO A 149 -16.93 -7.82 1.69
CA PRO A 149 -18.27 -8.27 1.33
C PRO A 149 -19.28 -8.15 2.48
N THR A 150 -20.56 -8.16 2.09
CA THR A 150 -21.70 -8.22 3.02
C THR A 150 -21.57 -9.38 4.00
N GLY A 151 -21.92 -9.17 5.25
CA GLY A 151 -21.90 -10.20 6.30
C GLY A 151 -20.54 -10.53 6.89
N VAL A 152 -19.44 -9.95 6.40
CA VAL A 152 -18.09 -10.19 6.94
C VAL A 152 -17.80 -9.34 8.18
N ARG A 153 -18.33 -8.11 8.23
CA ARG A 153 -18.21 -7.21 9.39
C ARG A 153 -19.43 -7.32 10.29
N ALA A 154 -19.27 -6.88 11.53
CA ALA A 154 -20.35 -6.85 12.51
C ALA A 154 -21.52 -5.94 12.09
N SER A 155 -21.24 -4.91 11.25
CA SER A 155 -22.27 -4.06 10.64
C SER A 155 -23.22 -4.81 9.71
N GLY A 156 -22.80 -5.98 9.19
CA GLY A 156 -23.52 -6.72 8.17
C GLY A 156 -23.49 -6.07 6.78
N GLN A 157 -23.06 -4.83 6.65
CA GLN A 157 -22.92 -4.10 5.40
C GLN A 157 -21.60 -4.41 4.68
N ALA A 158 -21.60 -4.30 3.36
CA ALA A 158 -20.36 -4.24 2.60
C ALA A 158 -19.67 -2.89 2.80
N GLU A 159 -18.37 -2.90 2.83
CA GLU A 159 -17.57 -1.68 3.04
C GLU A 159 -16.40 -1.64 2.05
N PHE A 160 -16.18 -0.51 1.42
CA PHE A 160 -14.88 -0.19 0.81
C PHE A 160 -14.08 0.61 1.83
N PHE A 161 -12.90 0.16 2.17
CA PHE A 161 -12.06 0.82 3.16
C PHE A 161 -10.70 1.18 2.57
N VAL A 162 -10.17 2.30 3.04
CA VAL A 162 -8.84 2.82 2.72
C VAL A 162 -8.06 2.87 4.02
N MET A 163 -7.02 2.06 4.13
CA MET A 163 -6.03 2.16 5.20
C MET A 163 -4.85 2.97 4.70
N SER A 164 -4.33 3.83 5.54
CA SER A 164 -3.24 4.72 5.20
C SER A 164 -2.08 4.62 6.17
N ARG A 165 -0.91 4.98 5.66
CA ARG A 165 0.29 5.26 6.42
C ARG A 165 0.98 6.46 5.77
N SER A 166 1.24 7.50 6.58
CA SER A 166 2.01 8.66 6.13
C SER A 166 3.48 8.31 5.87
N GLU A 167 4.22 9.23 5.29
CA GLU A 167 5.68 9.22 5.40
C GLU A 167 6.13 9.28 6.87
N CYS A 168 7.38 8.89 7.11
CA CYS A 168 7.95 8.98 8.45
C CYS A 168 8.36 10.42 8.76
N PHE A 169 8.00 10.90 9.93
CA PHE A 169 8.34 12.23 10.45
C PHE A 169 8.92 12.11 11.87
N ARG A 170 9.64 13.15 12.31
CA ARG A 170 10.24 13.18 13.65
C ARG A 170 9.22 13.64 14.67
N LEU A 171 8.96 12.80 15.68
CA LEU A 171 8.07 13.17 16.79
C LEU A 171 8.86 13.98 17.83
N PRO A 172 8.37 15.16 18.26
CA PRO A 172 8.98 15.96 19.32
C PRO A 172 9.17 15.16 20.60
N ALA A 173 10.22 15.49 21.37
CA ALA A 173 10.61 14.72 22.55
C ALA A 173 9.56 14.74 23.68
N ASP A 174 8.76 15.79 23.74
CA ASP A 174 7.69 16.03 24.71
C ASP A 174 6.33 15.40 24.31
N VAL A 175 6.22 14.84 23.09
CA VAL A 175 5.01 14.19 22.61
C VAL A 175 5.08 12.68 22.89
N ASP A 176 4.06 12.15 23.56
CA ASP A 176 3.92 10.72 23.80
C ASP A 176 3.39 10.00 22.54
N PRO A 177 4.17 9.06 21.95
CA PRO A 177 3.72 8.32 20.77
C PRO A 177 2.54 7.37 21.02
N GLY A 178 2.19 7.09 22.28
CA GLY A 178 1.03 6.30 22.65
C GLY A 178 -0.30 7.06 22.64
N MET A 179 -0.27 8.36 22.39
CA MET A 179 -1.51 9.16 22.26
C MET A 179 -2.23 8.85 20.95
N HIS A 180 -3.52 9.07 20.94
CA HIS A 180 -4.34 9.07 19.72
C HIS A 180 -4.32 10.48 19.11
N PHE A 181 -4.00 10.57 17.84
CA PHE A 181 -3.84 11.81 17.09
C PHE A 181 -4.91 11.97 16.03
#